data_76eb41337dfcf553bbdae3e39a1dec3a
#
_entry.id   76eb41337dfcf553bbdae3e39a1dec3a
#
_cell.length_a   1.000
_cell.length_b   1.000
_cell.length_c   1.000
_cell.angle_alpha   90.00
_cell.angle_beta   90.00
_cell.angle_gamma   90.00
#
_symmetry.space_group_name_H-M   'P 1'
#
loop_
_entity.id
_entity.type
_entity.pdbx_description
1 polymer ?
#
loop_
_entity_poly.entity_id
_entity_poly.type
_entity_poly.pdbx_seq_one_letter_code
_entity_poly.pdbx_strand_id
1 'polypeptide(L)'
;MEKYHKTDIAPVEQENERDETYQASNPQIDFTRTRNNYNIIKRQRSYTQFINDKIEALDLPTKVRKDAVLMCSFVVGSDREFFGRLSPSEQQQFFVDCTRFFAERYGEENIISAVVHMDETTPHLHLNLIPIADGRLCAKTLFDRKELQNLQSDFHSAVGEKWSLQRGKEGSTAKHLDTAAFKLKKMNEAADQAELRADEAESRRAIAEQRQVHAERKTKQLEDRQKQLQQNTAPLQAAA
;
A
#
# COMPACT_ATOMS: atom_id res chain seq x y z
N MET A 1 -5.75 0.10 12.03
CA MET A 1 -6.71 0.99 12.74
C MET A 1 -5.96 1.80 13.78
N GLU A 2 -6.19 3.09 13.79
CA GLU A 2 -5.61 4.04 14.75
C GLU A 2 -6.69 4.62 15.66
N LYS A 3 -6.31 5.01 16.86
CA LYS A 3 -7.21 5.55 17.91
C LYS A 3 -6.80 6.95 18.23
N TYR A 4 -7.75 7.89 18.15
CA TYR A 4 -7.48 9.32 18.31
C TYR A 4 -8.22 9.90 19.50
N HIS A 5 -7.53 10.74 20.23
CA HIS A 5 -8.03 11.54 21.35
C HIS A 5 -8.43 12.94 20.87
N LYS A 6 -8.99 13.72 21.76
CA LYS A 6 -9.54 15.06 21.43
C LYS A 6 -8.54 15.98 20.70
N THR A 7 -7.26 15.93 21.07
CA THR A 7 -6.21 16.80 20.49
C THR A 7 -5.79 16.40 19.09
N ASP A 8 -6.07 15.15 18.70
CA ASP A 8 -5.59 14.59 17.45
C ASP A 8 -6.58 14.79 16.30
N ILE A 9 -7.85 15.10 16.63
CA ILE A 9 -8.95 15.11 15.66
C ILE A 9 -8.78 16.19 14.60
N ALA A 10 -8.48 17.43 15.00
CA ALA A 10 -8.34 18.54 14.06
C ALA A 10 -7.12 18.36 13.11
N PRO A 11 -5.93 17.95 13.58
CA PRO A 11 -4.83 17.60 12.68
C PRO A 11 -5.18 16.48 11.68
N VAL A 12 -5.88 15.43 12.12
CA VAL A 12 -6.30 14.34 11.24
C VAL A 12 -7.35 14.81 10.22
N GLU A 13 -8.28 15.69 10.62
CA GLU A 13 -9.23 16.30 9.70
C GLU A 13 -8.51 17.10 8.61
N GLN A 14 -7.55 17.96 8.99
CA GLN A 14 -6.75 18.75 8.04
C GLN A 14 -5.99 17.86 7.05
N GLU A 15 -5.41 16.77 7.52
CA GLU A 15 -4.73 15.79 6.68
C GLU A 15 -5.69 15.11 5.72
N ASN A 16 -6.81 14.58 6.22
CA ASN A 16 -7.75 13.82 5.41
C ASN A 16 -8.46 14.68 4.36
N GLU A 17 -8.89 15.88 4.74
CA GLU A 17 -9.59 16.79 3.84
C GLU A 17 -8.64 17.62 2.97
N ARG A 18 -7.31 17.48 3.14
CA ARG A 18 -6.30 18.31 2.48
C ARG A 18 -6.61 19.78 2.62
N ASP A 19 -6.87 20.21 3.87
CA ASP A 19 -7.12 21.63 4.18
C ASP A 19 -6.01 22.52 3.63
N GLU A 20 -6.35 23.74 3.19
CA GLU A 20 -5.38 24.67 2.61
C GLU A 20 -4.23 25.02 3.56
N THR A 21 -4.46 24.88 4.86
CA THR A 21 -3.45 25.13 5.92
C THR A 21 -2.60 23.89 6.24
N TYR A 22 -2.95 22.73 5.66
CA TYR A 22 -2.24 21.48 5.93
C TYR A 22 -0.82 21.51 5.38
N GLN A 23 0.15 21.36 6.27
CA GLN A 23 1.55 21.19 5.91
C GLN A 23 1.89 19.71 5.88
N ALA A 24 2.04 19.15 4.68
CA ALA A 24 2.27 17.74 4.51
C ALA A 24 3.58 17.29 5.16
N SER A 25 3.49 16.37 6.10
CA SER A 25 4.64 15.60 6.59
C SER A 25 5.02 14.46 5.61
N ASN A 26 4.10 14.07 4.72
CA ASN A 26 4.31 13.03 3.72
C ASN A 26 4.76 13.63 2.38
N PRO A 27 6.05 13.45 1.98
CA PRO A 27 6.57 14.01 0.73
C PRO A 27 6.02 13.34 -0.54
N GLN A 28 5.21 12.28 -0.40
CA GLN A 28 4.60 11.58 -1.55
C GLN A 28 3.27 12.19 -1.97
N ILE A 29 2.77 13.20 -1.26
CA ILE A 29 1.57 13.91 -1.64
C ILE A 29 1.89 14.81 -2.84
N ASP A 30 1.21 14.55 -3.94
CA ASP A 30 1.23 15.40 -5.13
C ASP A 30 0.04 16.35 -5.10
N PHE A 31 0.24 17.56 -4.59
CA PHE A 31 -0.81 18.55 -4.47
C PHE A 31 -1.46 18.93 -5.80
N THR A 32 -0.81 18.72 -6.94
CA THR A 32 -1.43 18.96 -8.26
C THR A 32 -2.57 17.97 -8.54
N ARG A 33 -2.56 16.81 -7.87
CA ARG A 33 -3.54 15.74 -7.99
C ARG A 33 -4.61 15.78 -6.89
N THR A 34 -4.48 16.61 -5.86
CA THR A 34 -5.42 16.70 -4.73
C THR A 34 -6.86 16.97 -5.18
N ARG A 35 -7.06 17.67 -6.29
CA ARG A 35 -8.37 17.86 -6.93
C ARG A 35 -9.07 16.56 -7.32
N ASN A 36 -8.36 15.43 -7.40
CA ASN A 36 -8.90 14.12 -7.72
C ASN A 36 -9.34 13.35 -6.47
N ASN A 37 -9.01 13.85 -5.28
CA ASN A 37 -9.51 13.29 -4.03
C ASN A 37 -11.03 13.51 -3.96
N TYR A 38 -11.73 12.57 -3.32
CA TYR A 38 -13.18 12.70 -3.22
C TYR A 38 -13.70 12.06 -1.93
N ASN A 39 -14.86 12.56 -1.48
CA ASN A 39 -15.53 12.07 -0.30
C ASN A 39 -16.70 11.15 -0.68
N ILE A 40 -16.74 9.94 -0.14
CA ILE A 40 -17.89 9.05 -0.21
C ILE A 40 -18.90 9.46 0.87
N ILE A 41 -18.41 9.75 2.07
CA ILE A 41 -19.21 10.36 3.15
C ILE A 41 -18.51 11.64 3.58
N LYS A 42 -19.23 12.76 3.43
CA LYS A 42 -18.79 14.09 3.89
C LYS A 42 -19.89 14.71 4.73
N ARG A 43 -19.55 15.07 5.96
CA ARG A 43 -20.45 15.83 6.84
C ARG A 43 -20.27 17.32 6.60
N GLN A 44 -21.36 18.10 6.76
CA GLN A 44 -21.31 19.57 6.63
C GLN A 44 -20.78 20.27 7.89
N ARG A 45 -20.09 19.51 8.76
CA ARG A 45 -19.55 19.97 10.06
C ARG A 45 -18.13 19.46 10.18
N SER A 46 -17.31 20.16 10.96
CA SER A 46 -15.99 19.62 11.30
C SER A 46 -16.10 18.29 12.06
N TYR A 47 -15.06 17.49 12.01
CA TYR A 47 -15.01 16.21 12.73
C TYR A 47 -15.26 16.43 14.24
N THR A 48 -14.65 17.47 14.80
CA THR A 48 -14.83 17.83 16.20
C THR A 48 -16.30 18.20 16.52
N GLN A 49 -16.95 18.97 15.66
CA GLN A 49 -18.37 19.33 15.86
C GLN A 49 -19.26 18.09 15.76
N PHE A 50 -19.06 17.26 14.76
CA PHE A 50 -19.84 16.04 14.58
C PHE A 50 -19.69 15.09 15.79
N ILE A 51 -18.48 14.92 16.31
CA ILE A 51 -18.21 14.09 17.49
C ILE A 51 -18.91 14.67 18.74
N ASN A 52 -18.83 15.98 18.95
CA ASN A 52 -19.46 16.63 20.11
C ASN A 52 -20.98 16.47 20.07
N ASP A 53 -21.61 16.71 18.91
CA ASP A 53 -23.05 16.56 18.74
C ASP A 53 -23.50 15.10 18.99
N LYS A 54 -22.71 14.13 18.54
CA LYS A 54 -22.97 12.71 18.80
C LYS A 54 -22.86 12.36 20.28
N ILE A 55 -21.84 12.86 20.96
CA ILE A 55 -21.64 12.62 22.40
C ILE A 55 -22.77 13.25 23.20
N GLU A 56 -23.20 14.47 22.84
CA GLU A 56 -24.34 15.13 23.47
C GLU A 56 -25.64 14.33 23.31
N ALA A 57 -25.88 13.82 22.11
CA ALA A 57 -27.05 12.99 21.80
C ALA A 57 -27.07 11.64 22.54
N LEU A 58 -25.94 11.15 23.06
CA LEU A 58 -25.88 9.91 23.85
C LEU A 58 -26.44 10.08 25.27
N ASP A 59 -26.62 11.33 25.76
CA ASP A 59 -27.10 11.64 27.11
C ASP A 59 -26.40 10.80 28.18
N LEU A 60 -25.07 10.82 28.18
CA LEU A 60 -24.26 9.97 29.03
C LEU A 60 -24.42 10.40 30.49
N PRO A 61 -24.55 9.44 31.44
CA PRO A 61 -24.73 9.74 32.85
C PRO A 61 -23.51 10.43 33.50
N THR A 62 -22.35 10.37 32.82
CA THR A 62 -21.10 10.99 33.28
C THR A 62 -20.39 11.67 32.10
N LYS A 63 -19.60 12.69 32.43
CA LYS A 63 -18.78 13.37 31.42
C LYS A 63 -17.76 12.43 30.80
N VAL A 64 -17.55 12.56 29.48
CA VAL A 64 -16.51 11.85 28.78
C VAL A 64 -15.14 12.19 29.37
N ARG A 65 -14.34 11.18 29.62
CA ARG A 65 -12.99 11.32 30.18
C ARG A 65 -12.08 12.07 29.20
N LYS A 66 -11.10 12.81 29.74
CA LYS A 66 -10.13 13.57 28.91
C LYS A 66 -9.29 12.67 28.00
N ASP A 67 -9.02 11.45 28.43
CA ASP A 67 -8.25 10.43 27.73
C ASP A 67 -9.14 9.44 26.93
N ALA A 68 -10.39 9.79 26.70
CA ALA A 68 -11.28 8.95 25.90
C ALA A 68 -10.85 8.94 24.42
N VAL A 69 -10.91 7.75 23.80
CA VAL A 69 -10.80 7.63 22.35
C VAL A 69 -12.11 8.11 21.72
N LEU A 70 -12.04 9.19 20.97
CA LEU A 70 -13.20 9.83 20.36
C LEU A 70 -13.39 9.43 18.89
N MET A 71 -12.32 9.00 18.22
CA MET A 71 -12.34 8.62 16.83
C MET A 71 -11.46 7.40 16.61
N CYS A 72 -11.90 6.50 15.75
CA CYS A 72 -11.10 5.40 15.20
C CYS A 72 -10.99 5.58 13.69
N SER A 73 -9.77 5.47 13.17
CA SER A 73 -9.46 5.63 11.76
C SER A 73 -9.00 4.32 11.13
N PHE A 74 -9.48 4.05 9.94
CA PHE A 74 -9.08 2.92 9.12
C PHE A 74 -8.54 3.43 7.80
N VAL A 75 -7.42 2.89 7.37
CA VAL A 75 -6.91 3.06 6.01
C VAL A 75 -7.18 1.77 5.23
N VAL A 76 -7.89 1.90 4.12
CA VAL A 76 -8.24 0.77 3.25
C VAL A 76 -7.70 1.03 1.85
N GLY A 77 -6.89 0.11 1.37
CA GLY A 77 -6.27 0.21 0.05
C GLY A 77 -5.72 -1.12 -0.40
N SER A 78 -5.06 -1.11 -1.55
CA SER A 78 -4.34 -2.25 -2.11
C SER A 78 -3.08 -1.76 -2.81
N ASP A 79 -2.38 -2.67 -3.50
CA ASP A 79 -1.19 -2.32 -4.24
C ASP A 79 -1.48 -1.65 -5.60
N ARG A 80 -0.42 -1.18 -6.24
CA ARG A 80 -0.50 -0.53 -7.57
C ARG A 80 -1.00 -1.47 -8.66
N GLU A 81 -0.69 -2.75 -8.56
CA GLU A 81 -1.09 -3.75 -9.56
C GLU A 81 -2.60 -3.95 -9.53
N PHE A 82 -3.18 -4.03 -8.35
CA PHE A 82 -4.63 -4.11 -8.17
C PHE A 82 -5.33 -2.90 -8.81
N PHE A 83 -4.95 -1.68 -8.44
CA PHE A 83 -5.58 -0.48 -8.99
C PHE A 83 -5.31 -0.26 -10.47
N GLY A 84 -4.15 -0.73 -10.98
CA GLY A 84 -3.82 -0.65 -12.40
C GLY A 84 -4.70 -1.52 -13.31
N ARG A 85 -5.38 -2.53 -12.76
CA ARG A 85 -6.33 -3.38 -13.48
C ARG A 85 -7.74 -2.82 -13.54
N LEU A 86 -8.06 -1.85 -12.68
CA LEU A 86 -9.40 -1.29 -12.54
C LEU A 86 -9.55 0.01 -13.34
N SER A 87 -10.68 0.15 -14.01
CA SER A 87 -11.11 1.44 -14.56
C SER A 87 -11.39 2.46 -13.44
N PRO A 88 -11.41 3.76 -13.71
CA PRO A 88 -11.74 4.78 -12.71
C PRO A 88 -13.08 4.55 -12.01
N SER A 89 -14.10 4.07 -12.73
CA SER A 89 -15.42 3.75 -12.17
C SER A 89 -15.38 2.54 -11.24
N GLU A 90 -14.58 1.52 -11.57
CA GLU A 90 -14.37 0.35 -10.72
C GLU A 90 -13.59 0.71 -9.46
N GLN A 91 -12.56 1.57 -9.56
CA GLN A 91 -11.86 2.08 -8.38
C GLN A 91 -12.81 2.81 -7.42
N GLN A 92 -13.69 3.66 -7.96
CA GLN A 92 -14.70 4.34 -7.15
C GLN A 92 -15.66 3.33 -6.50
N GLN A 93 -16.15 2.35 -7.27
CA GLN A 93 -17.06 1.33 -6.75
C GLN A 93 -16.42 0.48 -5.66
N PHE A 94 -15.12 0.15 -5.79
CA PHE A 94 -14.37 -0.55 -4.76
C PHE A 94 -14.41 0.21 -3.42
N PHE A 95 -14.12 1.50 -3.43
CA PHE A 95 -14.15 2.31 -2.20
C PHE A 95 -15.56 2.52 -1.65
N VAL A 96 -16.59 2.58 -2.52
CA VAL A 96 -17.98 2.58 -2.09
C VAL A 96 -18.34 1.27 -1.37
N ASP A 97 -17.94 0.12 -1.91
CA ASP A 97 -18.17 -1.18 -1.29
C ASP A 97 -17.45 -1.29 0.06
N CYS A 98 -16.19 -0.81 0.14
CA CYS A 98 -15.46 -0.73 1.41
C CYS A 98 -16.20 0.12 2.45
N THR A 99 -16.64 1.31 2.05
CA THR A 99 -17.37 2.22 2.95
C THR A 99 -18.68 1.61 3.43
N ARG A 100 -19.44 0.97 2.53
CA ARG A 100 -20.68 0.28 2.86
C ARG A 100 -20.47 -0.81 3.90
N PHE A 101 -19.43 -1.63 3.76
CA PHE A 101 -19.09 -2.67 4.74
C PHE A 101 -18.91 -2.10 6.15
N PHE A 102 -18.20 -0.98 6.29
CA PHE A 102 -18.02 -0.32 7.59
C PHE A 102 -19.32 0.31 8.09
N ALA A 103 -20.12 0.90 7.20
CA ALA A 103 -21.41 1.50 7.53
C ALA A 103 -22.41 0.47 8.07
N GLU A 104 -22.51 -0.70 7.41
CA GLU A 104 -23.36 -1.80 7.83
C GLU A 104 -22.91 -2.41 9.17
N ARG A 105 -21.60 -2.46 9.43
CA ARG A 105 -21.05 -3.08 10.63
C ARG A 105 -21.07 -2.18 11.87
N TYR A 106 -20.80 -0.89 11.72
CA TYR A 106 -20.63 0.05 12.84
C TYR A 106 -21.67 1.17 12.90
N GLY A 107 -22.61 1.19 11.96
CA GLY A 107 -23.62 2.23 11.79
C GLY A 107 -23.12 3.39 10.94
N GLU A 108 -23.82 3.70 9.85
CA GLU A 108 -23.50 4.84 8.98
C GLU A 108 -23.53 6.17 9.74
N GLU A 109 -24.43 6.29 10.70
CA GLU A 109 -24.60 7.46 11.56
C GLU A 109 -23.39 7.71 12.47
N ASN A 110 -22.50 6.72 12.68
CA ASN A 110 -21.28 6.81 13.45
C ASN A 110 -20.06 7.14 12.58
N ILE A 111 -20.18 7.06 11.26
CA ILE A 111 -19.09 7.43 10.35
C ILE A 111 -18.98 8.94 10.27
N ILE A 112 -17.82 9.47 10.59
CA ILE A 112 -17.47 10.89 10.52
C ILE A 112 -17.20 11.28 9.07
N SER A 113 -16.33 10.52 8.41
CA SER A 113 -15.91 10.77 7.03
C SER A 113 -15.42 9.49 6.35
N ALA A 114 -15.51 9.48 5.03
CA ALA A 114 -14.92 8.47 4.17
C ALA A 114 -14.32 9.19 2.97
N VAL A 115 -13.00 9.43 3.01
CA VAL A 115 -12.26 10.25 2.04
C VAL A 115 -11.31 9.35 1.26
N VAL A 116 -11.34 9.44 -0.06
CA VAL A 116 -10.42 8.72 -0.94
C VAL A 116 -9.32 9.66 -1.41
N HIS A 117 -8.08 9.31 -1.09
CA HIS A 117 -6.90 9.98 -1.57
C HIS A 117 -6.41 9.36 -2.89
N MET A 118 -6.35 10.20 -3.92
CA MET A 118 -5.83 9.89 -5.25
C MET A 118 -4.50 10.62 -5.52
N ASP A 119 -4.06 11.42 -4.58
CA ASP A 119 -2.89 12.31 -4.65
C ASP A 119 -1.60 11.70 -4.10
N GLU A 120 -1.63 10.43 -3.70
CA GLU A 120 -0.45 9.69 -3.27
C GLU A 120 -0.07 8.58 -4.26
N THR A 121 0.91 7.75 -3.88
CA THR A 121 1.46 6.68 -4.76
C THR A 121 0.40 5.67 -5.19
N THR A 122 -0.51 5.30 -4.28
CA THR A 122 -1.62 4.37 -4.52
C THR A 122 -2.91 4.93 -3.94
N PRO A 123 -4.05 4.78 -4.63
CA PRO A 123 -5.34 5.17 -4.09
C PRO A 123 -5.64 4.45 -2.77
N HIS A 124 -6.20 5.18 -1.80
CA HIS A 124 -6.63 4.59 -0.54
C HIS A 124 -7.73 5.41 0.13
N LEU A 125 -8.54 4.73 0.91
CA LEU A 125 -9.65 5.30 1.66
C LEU A 125 -9.23 5.54 3.11
N HIS A 126 -9.44 6.75 3.61
CA HIS A 126 -9.46 7.09 5.03
C HIS A 126 -10.90 7.07 5.52
N LEU A 127 -11.22 6.14 6.40
CA LEU A 127 -12.55 6.03 7.01
C LEU A 127 -12.44 6.29 8.52
N ASN A 128 -13.14 7.32 8.97
CA ASN A 128 -13.14 7.74 10.36
C ASN A 128 -14.53 7.53 10.98
N LEU A 129 -14.57 6.95 12.16
CA LEU A 129 -15.82 6.71 12.87
C LEU A 129 -15.70 7.00 14.37
N ILE A 130 -16.83 7.34 15.01
CA ILE A 130 -16.95 7.42 16.46
C ILE A 130 -17.21 6.00 16.98
N PRO A 131 -16.41 5.52 17.96
CA PRO A 131 -16.56 4.17 18.49
C PRO A 131 -17.71 4.06 19.50
N ILE A 132 -18.94 4.12 18.99
CA ILE A 132 -20.16 3.98 19.80
C ILE A 132 -20.70 2.57 19.68
N ALA A 133 -20.97 1.92 20.81
CA ALA A 133 -21.68 0.66 20.90
C ALA A 133 -22.58 0.67 22.14
N ASP A 134 -23.79 0.14 22.02
CA ASP A 134 -24.78 0.05 23.12
C ASP A 134 -25.02 1.42 23.81
N GLY A 135 -25.09 2.49 23.01
CA GLY A 135 -25.31 3.85 23.51
C GLY A 135 -24.14 4.42 24.33
N ARG A 136 -22.93 3.86 24.18
CA ARG A 136 -21.73 4.28 24.91
C ARG A 136 -20.54 4.49 24.00
N LEU A 137 -19.69 5.43 24.36
CA LEU A 137 -18.39 5.60 23.73
C LEU A 137 -17.40 4.54 24.28
N CYS A 138 -17.07 3.53 23.48
CA CYS A 138 -16.30 2.38 23.97
C CYS A 138 -15.36 1.73 22.96
N ALA A 139 -14.38 2.47 22.47
CA ALA A 139 -13.40 1.97 21.50
C ALA A 139 -12.69 0.68 21.94
N LYS A 140 -12.46 0.47 23.24
CA LYS A 140 -11.77 -0.72 23.74
C LYS A 140 -12.62 -1.99 23.59
N THR A 141 -13.92 -1.87 23.82
CA THR A 141 -14.86 -3.01 23.71
C THR A 141 -15.21 -3.26 22.24
N LEU A 142 -15.47 -2.18 21.48
CA LEU A 142 -15.84 -2.28 20.06
C LEU A 142 -14.71 -2.83 19.20
N PHE A 143 -13.45 -2.53 19.53
CA PHE A 143 -12.26 -2.93 18.78
C PHE A 143 -11.28 -3.70 19.68
N ASP A 144 -11.73 -4.82 20.20
CA ASP A 144 -10.86 -5.77 20.87
C ASP A 144 -10.08 -6.62 19.83
N ARG A 145 -9.20 -7.48 20.32
CA ARG A 145 -8.37 -8.33 19.45
C ARG A 145 -9.21 -9.28 18.59
N LYS A 146 -10.27 -9.83 19.15
CA LYS A 146 -11.14 -10.79 18.45
C LYS A 146 -11.92 -10.10 17.35
N GLU A 147 -12.49 -8.93 17.67
CA GLU A 147 -13.19 -8.10 16.68
C GLU A 147 -12.29 -7.71 15.52
N LEU A 148 -11.04 -7.27 15.78
CA LEU A 148 -10.10 -6.91 14.71
C LEU A 148 -9.71 -8.10 13.82
N GLN A 149 -9.66 -9.32 14.36
CA GLN A 149 -9.46 -10.54 13.57
C GLN A 149 -10.70 -10.87 12.72
N ASN A 150 -11.89 -10.79 13.33
CA ASN A 150 -13.15 -11.00 12.63
C ASN A 150 -13.35 -9.96 11.51
N LEU A 151 -13.07 -8.68 11.81
CA LEU A 151 -13.15 -7.59 10.84
C LEU A 151 -12.38 -7.90 9.56
N GLN A 152 -11.14 -8.41 9.68
CA GLN A 152 -10.35 -8.77 8.50
C GLN A 152 -10.94 -9.93 7.70
N SER A 153 -11.48 -10.94 8.39
CA SER A 153 -12.11 -12.11 7.75
C SER A 153 -13.40 -11.70 7.04
N ASP A 154 -14.26 -10.96 7.74
CA ASP A 154 -15.55 -10.53 7.24
C ASP A 154 -15.39 -9.49 6.10
N PHE A 155 -14.41 -8.59 6.19
CA PHE A 155 -14.06 -7.67 5.11
C PHE A 155 -13.60 -8.43 3.86
N HIS A 156 -12.75 -9.45 4.03
CA HIS A 156 -12.33 -10.28 2.90
C HIS A 156 -13.53 -10.98 2.24
N SER A 157 -14.41 -11.59 3.02
CA SER A 157 -15.59 -12.28 2.48
C SER A 157 -16.57 -11.31 1.80
N ALA A 158 -16.81 -10.14 2.38
CA ALA A 158 -17.80 -9.18 1.86
C ALA A 158 -17.27 -8.34 0.69
N VAL A 159 -16.00 -7.96 0.72
CA VAL A 159 -15.37 -7.06 -0.24
C VAL A 159 -14.23 -7.73 -0.99
N GLY A 160 -13.31 -8.37 -0.27
CA GLY A 160 -12.10 -8.96 -0.82
C GLY A 160 -12.38 -9.98 -1.92
N GLU A 161 -13.29 -10.92 -1.70
CA GLU A 161 -13.64 -11.95 -2.69
C GLU A 161 -14.24 -11.33 -3.96
N LYS A 162 -15.17 -10.37 -3.81
CA LYS A 162 -15.77 -9.64 -4.95
C LYS A 162 -14.72 -8.99 -5.85
N TRP A 163 -13.66 -8.45 -5.25
CA TRP A 163 -12.61 -7.71 -5.93
C TRP A 163 -11.34 -8.55 -6.18
N SER A 164 -11.39 -9.87 -5.94
CA SER A 164 -10.26 -10.79 -6.12
C SER A 164 -9.00 -10.38 -5.33
N LEU A 165 -9.20 -9.81 -4.15
CA LEU A 165 -8.14 -9.50 -3.22
C LEU A 165 -7.78 -10.73 -2.40
N GLN A 166 -6.49 -10.89 -2.11
CA GLN A 166 -6.05 -11.94 -1.20
C GLN A 166 -6.28 -11.50 0.26
N ARG A 167 -6.76 -12.42 1.08
CA ARG A 167 -6.80 -12.19 2.52
C ARG A 167 -5.39 -12.07 3.07
N GLY A 168 -5.16 -11.08 3.90
CA GLY A 168 -3.90 -10.95 4.63
C GLY A 168 -3.58 -12.21 5.44
N LYS A 169 -2.29 -12.49 5.62
CA LYS A 169 -1.80 -13.70 6.30
C LYS A 169 -2.24 -13.70 7.75
N GLU A 170 -3.04 -14.70 8.15
CA GLU A 170 -3.48 -14.86 9.52
C GLU A 170 -2.29 -15.16 10.45
N GLY A 171 -2.29 -14.56 11.65
CA GLY A 171 -1.20 -14.74 12.61
C GLY A 171 0.12 -14.09 12.20
N SER A 172 0.11 -13.14 11.23
CA SER A 172 1.31 -12.38 10.88
C SER A 172 1.93 -11.74 12.13
N THR A 173 3.20 -12.01 12.37
CA THR A 173 4.01 -11.38 13.44
C THR A 173 4.63 -10.07 12.99
N ALA A 174 4.29 -9.58 11.79
CA ALA A 174 4.78 -8.32 11.27
C ALA A 174 4.36 -7.18 12.22
N LYS A 175 5.36 -6.47 12.75
CA LYS A 175 5.10 -5.29 13.57
C LYS A 175 4.56 -4.17 12.67
N HIS A 176 3.53 -3.49 13.16
CA HIS A 176 3.11 -2.23 12.55
C HIS A 176 4.28 -1.25 12.61
N LEU A 177 4.75 -0.84 11.46
CA LEU A 177 5.75 0.24 11.33
C LEU A 177 4.99 1.51 11.01
N ASP A 178 5.42 2.63 11.57
CA ASP A 178 4.94 3.92 11.08
C ASP A 178 5.31 4.10 9.60
N THR A 179 4.63 5.02 8.94
CA THR A 179 4.80 5.23 7.49
C THR A 179 6.25 5.49 7.10
N ALA A 180 7.00 6.24 7.91
CA ALA A 180 8.39 6.57 7.64
C ALA A 180 9.30 5.33 7.76
N ALA A 181 9.15 4.56 8.84
CA ALA A 181 9.90 3.33 9.06
C ALA A 181 9.58 2.25 8.01
N PHE A 182 8.31 2.14 7.59
CA PHE A 182 7.91 1.23 6.51
C PHE A 182 8.54 1.61 5.18
N LYS A 183 8.55 2.90 4.83
CA LYS A 183 9.18 3.40 3.60
C LYS A 183 10.68 3.17 3.60
N LEU A 184 11.36 3.49 4.72
CA LEU A 184 12.79 3.24 4.86
C LEU A 184 13.13 1.76 4.68
N LYS A 185 12.35 0.88 5.30
CA LYS A 185 12.52 -0.57 5.13
C LYS A 185 12.36 -0.98 3.65
N LYS A 186 11.34 -0.48 2.96
CA LYS A 186 11.09 -0.77 1.53
C LYS A 186 12.20 -0.23 0.62
N MET A 187 12.74 0.93 0.92
CA MET A 187 13.87 1.51 0.18
C MET A 187 15.13 0.65 0.35
N ASN A 188 15.43 0.19 1.57
CA ASN A 188 16.57 -0.67 1.83
C ASN A 188 16.41 -2.03 1.12
N GLU A 189 15.24 -2.67 1.23
CA GLU A 189 14.95 -3.92 0.50
C GLU A 189 15.13 -3.76 -1.03
N ALA A 190 14.71 -2.63 -1.59
CA ALA A 190 14.88 -2.34 -3.01
C ALA A 190 16.35 -2.11 -3.40
N ALA A 191 17.13 -1.44 -2.55
CA ALA A 191 18.57 -1.22 -2.73
C ALA A 191 19.32 -2.56 -2.70
N ASP A 192 19.07 -3.41 -1.71
CA ASP A 192 19.68 -4.73 -1.58
C ASP A 192 19.38 -5.61 -2.83
N GLN A 193 18.13 -5.58 -3.32
CA GLN A 193 17.75 -6.29 -4.55
C GLN A 193 18.42 -5.73 -5.80
N ALA A 194 18.63 -4.42 -5.87
CA ALA A 194 19.32 -3.79 -6.99
C ALA A 194 20.82 -4.18 -7.01
N GLU A 195 21.47 -4.21 -5.85
CA GLU A 195 22.84 -4.65 -5.69
C GLU A 195 23.01 -6.11 -6.09
N LEU A 196 22.14 -7.01 -5.62
CA LEU A 196 22.17 -8.42 -6.00
C LEU A 196 22.03 -8.62 -7.53
N ARG A 197 21.12 -7.87 -8.17
CA ARG A 197 20.97 -7.92 -9.63
C ARG A 197 22.18 -7.40 -10.39
N ALA A 198 22.86 -6.38 -9.84
CA ALA A 198 24.08 -5.84 -10.42
C ALA A 198 25.20 -6.90 -10.38
N ASP A 199 25.40 -7.56 -9.26
CA ASP A 199 26.39 -8.63 -9.08
C ASP A 199 26.13 -9.83 -10.01
N GLU A 200 24.86 -10.23 -10.13
CA GLU A 200 24.48 -11.29 -11.08
C GLU A 200 24.77 -10.89 -12.53
N ALA A 201 24.50 -9.64 -12.90
CA ALA A 201 24.75 -9.13 -14.25
C ALA A 201 26.25 -9.07 -14.54
N GLU A 202 27.07 -8.67 -13.59
CA GLU A 202 28.53 -8.65 -13.71
C GLU A 202 29.09 -10.07 -13.87
N SER A 203 28.62 -11.00 -13.04
CA SER A 203 28.99 -12.43 -13.15
C SER A 203 28.65 -13.03 -14.52
N ARG A 204 27.46 -12.72 -15.05
CA ARG A 204 27.05 -13.15 -16.39
C ARG A 204 27.93 -12.56 -17.50
N ARG A 205 28.32 -11.30 -17.38
CA ARG A 205 29.24 -10.64 -18.33
C ARG A 205 30.63 -11.29 -18.31
N ALA A 206 31.19 -11.55 -17.13
CA ALA A 206 32.48 -12.21 -16.99
C ALA A 206 32.47 -13.61 -17.63
N ILE A 207 31.44 -14.41 -17.42
CA ILE A 207 31.27 -15.73 -18.03
C ILE A 207 31.15 -15.62 -19.57
N ALA A 208 30.40 -14.64 -20.08
CA ALA A 208 30.23 -14.44 -21.52
C ALA A 208 31.57 -14.05 -22.18
N GLU A 209 32.34 -13.16 -21.55
CA GLU A 209 33.67 -12.77 -22.02
C GLU A 209 34.65 -13.94 -22.06
N GLN A 210 34.69 -14.77 -21.03
CA GLN A 210 35.52 -15.98 -21.00
C GLN A 210 35.12 -16.94 -22.14
N ARG A 211 33.83 -17.13 -22.42
CA ARG A 211 33.35 -17.97 -23.52
C ARG A 211 33.78 -17.42 -24.88
N GLN A 212 33.71 -16.09 -25.03
CA GLN A 212 34.12 -15.44 -26.28
C GLN A 212 35.63 -15.63 -26.52
N VAL A 213 36.48 -15.35 -25.52
CA VAL A 213 37.92 -15.57 -25.61
C VAL A 213 38.27 -17.03 -25.94
N HIS A 214 37.56 -17.99 -25.33
CA HIS A 214 37.74 -19.40 -25.63
C HIS A 214 37.36 -19.75 -27.06
N ALA A 215 36.23 -19.25 -27.57
CA ALA A 215 35.80 -19.44 -28.93
C ALA A 215 36.77 -18.85 -29.95
N GLU A 216 37.28 -17.66 -29.74
CA GLU A 216 38.27 -17.00 -30.59
C GLU A 216 39.57 -17.81 -30.66
N ARG A 217 40.07 -18.31 -29.50
CA ARG A 217 41.26 -19.17 -29.47
C ARG A 217 41.05 -20.46 -30.27
N LYS A 218 39.87 -21.08 -30.14
CA LYS A 218 39.55 -22.33 -30.89
C LYS A 218 39.46 -22.07 -32.37
N THR A 219 38.86 -20.98 -32.82
CA THR A 219 38.76 -20.57 -34.22
C THR A 219 40.17 -20.37 -34.79
N LYS A 220 41.04 -19.65 -34.11
CA LYS A 220 42.42 -19.43 -34.52
C LYS A 220 43.22 -20.76 -34.69
N GLN A 221 43.05 -21.68 -33.73
CA GLN A 221 43.69 -23.01 -33.82
C GLN A 221 43.22 -23.80 -35.05
N LEU A 222 41.92 -23.72 -35.37
CA LEU A 222 41.37 -24.36 -36.54
C LEU A 222 41.91 -23.76 -37.84
N GLU A 223 42.00 -22.46 -37.94
CA GLU A 223 42.58 -21.73 -39.06
C GLU A 223 44.06 -22.10 -39.31
N ASP A 224 44.85 -22.12 -38.22
CA ASP A 224 46.27 -22.49 -38.29
C ASP A 224 46.43 -23.95 -38.72
N ARG A 225 45.59 -24.87 -38.25
CA ARG A 225 45.57 -26.26 -38.67
C ARG A 225 45.18 -26.42 -40.14
N GLN A 226 44.20 -25.67 -40.59
CA GLN A 226 43.77 -25.64 -41.99
C GLN A 226 44.89 -25.18 -42.93
N LYS A 227 45.62 -24.12 -42.56
CA LYS A 227 46.80 -23.62 -43.30
C LYS A 227 47.89 -24.67 -43.39
N GLN A 228 48.21 -25.37 -42.29
CA GLN A 228 49.20 -26.44 -42.28
C GLN A 228 48.79 -27.61 -43.23
N LEU A 229 47.53 -28.00 -43.20
CA LEU A 229 47.03 -29.05 -44.10
C LEU A 229 47.13 -28.62 -45.58
N GLN A 230 46.81 -27.39 -45.93
CA GLN A 230 46.95 -26.86 -47.27
C GLN A 230 48.41 -26.82 -47.74
N GLN A 231 49.35 -26.42 -46.88
CA GLN A 231 50.78 -26.41 -47.20
C GLN A 231 51.33 -27.84 -47.42
N ASN A 232 50.84 -28.82 -46.68
CA ASN A 232 51.29 -30.21 -46.80
C ASN A 232 50.66 -30.91 -48.04
N THR A 233 49.54 -30.46 -48.57
CA THR A 233 48.88 -31.03 -49.73
C THR A 233 49.33 -30.39 -51.04
N ALA A 234 49.86 -29.20 -51.07
CA ALA A 234 50.33 -28.50 -52.26
C ALA A 234 51.46 -29.22 -53.01
N PRO A 235 52.46 -29.84 -52.38
CA PRO A 235 53.51 -30.60 -53.13
C PRO A 235 53.00 -31.86 -53.72
N LEU A 236 51.96 -32.53 -53.28
CA LEU A 236 51.41 -33.71 -53.79
C LEU A 236 50.54 -33.49 -55.06
N GLN A 237 50.04 -32.31 -55.30
CA GLN A 237 49.31 -31.97 -56.57
C GLN A 237 50.22 -31.46 -57.69
N ALA A 238 51.47 -31.07 -57.37
CA ALA A 238 52.45 -30.67 -58.38
C ALA A 238 53.28 -31.85 -58.95
N ALA A 239 53.13 -33.06 -58.43
CA ALA A 239 53.82 -34.25 -58.84
C ALA A 239 52.94 -35.28 -59.61
N ALA A 240 51.69 -34.91 -59.88
CA ALA A 240 50.75 -35.69 -60.71
C ALA A 240 50.50 -34.97 -62.04
#